data_961c9ccb6f3f29b6700162b3b27fd74b
#
_entry.id   961c9ccb6f3f29b6700162b3b27fd74b
#
_cell.length_a   1.000
_cell.length_b   1.000
_cell.length_c   1.000
_cell.angle_alpha   90.00
_cell.angle_beta   90.00
_cell.angle_gamma   90.00
#
_symmetry.space_group_name_H-M   'P 1'
#
loop_
_entity.id
_entity.type
_entity.pdbx_description
1 polymer ?
#
loop_
_entity_poly.entity_id
_entity_poly.type
_entity_poly.pdbx_seq_one_letter_code
_entity_poly.pdbx_strand_id
1 'polypeptide(L)'
;GLLCLLQIPAIGLFQRMSNTRVLVLGMSITAVGYAFQIGANSWVAFAIATVLWTLGELGTFPIAATTVANIAPKDVRGTYQGLYNLVWSLSNAFSPLVGGWILNAFGSRVLWICCTVMFVIVAIGFYVTRGPRERAAARNLAVEEG
;
A
#
# COMPACT_ATOMS: atom_id res chain seq x y z
N GLY A 1 2.29 -18.53 7.93
CA GLY A 1 1.85 -19.59 7.01
C GLY A 1 0.73 -19.16 6.06
N LEU A 2 -0.34 -18.53 6.56
CA LEU A 2 -1.50 -18.12 5.77
C LEU A 2 -1.14 -17.07 4.69
N LEU A 3 -0.27 -16.14 5.03
CA LEU A 3 0.23 -15.11 4.12
C LEU A 3 0.94 -15.69 2.90
N CYS A 4 1.79 -16.72 3.09
CA CYS A 4 2.52 -17.35 1.98
C CYS A 4 1.59 -18.11 1.02
N LEU A 5 0.53 -18.75 1.54
CA LEU A 5 -0.43 -19.48 0.72
C LEU A 5 -1.32 -18.55 -0.13
N LEU A 6 -1.69 -17.39 0.42
CA LEU A 6 -2.49 -16.38 -0.29
C LEU A 6 -1.66 -15.53 -1.26
N GLN A 7 -0.35 -15.41 -1.02
CA GLN A 7 0.56 -14.57 -1.81
C GLN A 7 0.74 -15.11 -3.24
N ILE A 8 0.86 -16.42 -3.40
CA ILE A 8 1.10 -17.06 -4.71
C ILE A 8 -0.02 -16.78 -5.72
N PRO A 9 -1.32 -17.07 -5.42
CA PRO A 9 -2.41 -16.78 -6.35
C PRO A 9 -2.67 -15.28 -6.53
N ALA A 10 -2.47 -14.46 -5.49
CA ALA A 10 -2.66 -13.03 -5.58
C ALA A 10 -1.65 -12.36 -6.51
N ILE A 11 -0.38 -12.73 -6.45
CA ILE A 11 0.67 -12.21 -7.36
C ILE A 11 0.34 -12.54 -8.82
N GLY A 12 -0.10 -13.77 -9.13
CA GLY A 12 -0.47 -14.19 -10.48
C GLY A 12 -1.62 -13.36 -11.07
N LEU A 13 -2.59 -12.95 -10.26
CA LEU A 13 -3.70 -12.12 -10.68
C LEU A 13 -3.26 -10.67 -10.94
N PHE A 14 -2.40 -10.14 -10.08
CA PHE A 14 -1.92 -8.75 -10.16
C PHE A 14 -0.89 -8.53 -11.27
N GLN A 15 -0.10 -9.54 -11.65
CA GLN A 15 0.89 -9.43 -12.73
C GLN A 15 0.29 -9.15 -14.12
N ARG A 16 -1.01 -9.41 -14.32
CA ARG A 16 -1.72 -9.13 -15.59
C ARG A 16 -2.28 -7.72 -15.69
N MET A 17 -2.19 -6.93 -14.63
CA MET A 17 -2.77 -5.59 -14.55
C MET A 17 -1.68 -4.52 -14.61
N SER A 18 -2.02 -3.31 -15.06
CA SER A 18 -1.09 -2.17 -14.99
C SER A 18 -0.79 -1.83 -13.53
N ASN A 19 0.46 -1.46 -13.24
CA ASN A 19 0.93 -1.12 -11.88
C ASN A 19 0.02 -0.12 -11.18
N THR A 20 -0.47 0.88 -11.91
CA THR A 20 -1.39 1.89 -11.35
C THR A 20 -2.72 1.29 -10.91
N ARG A 21 -3.29 0.37 -11.71
CA ARG A 21 -4.56 -0.30 -11.36
C ARG A 21 -4.42 -1.16 -10.12
N VAL A 22 -3.32 -1.90 -10.03
CA VAL A 22 -3.04 -2.74 -8.85
C VAL A 22 -2.87 -1.89 -7.60
N LEU A 23 -2.15 -0.77 -7.68
CA LEU A 23 -1.99 0.14 -6.55
C LEU A 23 -3.33 0.72 -6.08
N VAL A 24 -4.15 1.22 -7.00
CA VAL A 24 -5.46 1.81 -6.66
C VAL A 24 -6.40 0.74 -6.11
N LEU A 25 -6.51 -0.42 -6.75
CA LEU A 25 -7.37 -1.52 -6.30
C LEU A 25 -6.91 -2.08 -4.96
N GLY A 26 -5.61 -2.34 -4.80
CA GLY A 26 -5.05 -2.85 -3.55
C GLY A 26 -5.31 -1.90 -2.39
N MET A 27 -5.03 -0.59 -2.56
CA MET A 27 -5.31 0.42 -1.54
C MET A 27 -6.81 0.56 -1.23
N SER A 28 -7.68 0.41 -2.25
CA SER A 28 -9.12 0.43 -2.05
C SER A 28 -9.61 -0.79 -1.25
N ILE A 29 -9.10 -1.98 -1.56
CA ILE A 29 -9.41 -3.21 -0.81
C ILE A 29 -8.92 -3.08 0.64
N THR A 30 -7.73 -2.55 0.86
CA THR A 30 -7.18 -2.27 2.19
C THR A 30 -8.07 -1.29 2.96
N ALA A 31 -8.51 -0.19 2.32
CA ALA A 31 -9.42 0.78 2.94
C ALA A 31 -10.75 0.14 3.34
N VAL A 32 -11.32 -0.73 2.50
CA VAL A 32 -12.54 -1.50 2.82
C VAL A 32 -12.30 -2.43 4.00
N GLY A 33 -11.17 -3.14 4.04
CA GLY A 33 -10.79 -3.99 5.17
C GLY A 33 -10.74 -3.22 6.50
N TYR A 34 -10.11 -2.04 6.51
CA TYR A 34 -10.10 -1.18 7.70
C TYR A 34 -11.48 -0.60 8.04
N ALA A 35 -12.30 -0.26 7.05
CA ALA A 35 -13.68 0.18 7.29
C ALA A 35 -14.52 -0.93 7.96
N PHE A 36 -14.32 -2.19 7.58
CA PHE A 36 -14.95 -3.34 8.23
C PHE A 36 -14.55 -3.48 9.71
N GLN A 37 -13.31 -3.11 10.07
CA GLN A 37 -12.83 -3.12 11.46
C GLN A 37 -13.63 -2.17 12.35
N ILE A 38 -14.15 -1.06 11.82
CA ILE A 38 -14.93 -0.07 12.58
C ILE A 38 -16.18 -0.70 13.22
N GLY A 39 -16.80 -1.64 12.50
CA GLY A 39 -18.03 -2.33 12.93
C GLY A 39 -17.82 -3.75 13.44
N ALA A 40 -16.58 -4.22 13.56
CA ALA A 40 -16.29 -5.59 13.97
C ALA A 40 -16.56 -5.80 15.46
N ASN A 41 -17.71 -6.38 15.79
CA ASN A 41 -18.12 -6.69 17.16
C ASN A 41 -17.85 -8.16 17.57
N SER A 42 -17.32 -8.97 16.65
CA SER A 42 -16.95 -10.36 16.90
C SER A 42 -15.55 -10.65 16.38
N TRP A 43 -14.88 -11.62 17.01
CA TRP A 43 -13.55 -12.01 16.58
C TRP A 43 -13.51 -12.57 15.16
N VAL A 44 -14.61 -13.21 14.71
CA VAL A 44 -14.75 -13.71 13.33
C VAL A 44 -14.82 -12.53 12.33
N ALA A 45 -15.61 -11.50 12.63
CA ALA A 45 -15.68 -10.30 11.80
C ALA A 45 -14.32 -9.60 11.71
N PHE A 46 -13.59 -9.52 12.83
CA PHE A 46 -12.24 -8.98 12.89
C PHE A 46 -11.27 -9.80 12.02
N ALA A 47 -11.34 -11.13 12.08
CA ALA A 47 -10.50 -12.01 11.27
C ALA A 47 -10.78 -11.85 9.77
N ILE A 48 -12.05 -11.75 9.36
CA ILE A 48 -12.44 -11.51 7.96
C ILE A 48 -11.90 -10.16 7.49
N ALA A 49 -12.09 -9.10 8.26
CA ALA A 49 -11.57 -7.78 7.97
C ALA A 49 -10.04 -7.80 7.80
N THR A 50 -9.33 -8.53 8.67
CA THR A 50 -7.87 -8.71 8.61
C THR A 50 -7.45 -9.39 7.31
N VAL A 51 -8.14 -10.44 6.88
CA VAL A 51 -7.86 -11.11 5.59
C VAL A 51 -8.05 -10.14 4.43
N LEU A 52 -9.11 -9.34 4.44
CA LEU A 52 -9.40 -8.37 3.37
C LEU A 52 -8.28 -7.34 3.22
N TRP A 53 -7.88 -6.66 4.31
CA TRP A 53 -6.83 -5.66 4.21
C TRP A 53 -5.47 -6.26 3.89
N THR A 54 -5.17 -7.46 4.39
CA THR A 54 -3.94 -8.19 4.05
C THR A 54 -3.87 -8.52 2.56
N LEU A 55 -4.98 -8.93 1.93
CA LEU A 55 -5.03 -9.18 0.49
C LEU A 55 -4.73 -7.91 -0.33
N GLY A 56 -5.23 -6.77 0.12
CA GLY A 56 -4.92 -5.47 -0.50
C GLY A 56 -3.43 -5.13 -0.42
N GLU A 57 -2.80 -5.35 0.73
CA GLU A 57 -1.38 -5.07 0.96
C GLU A 57 -0.45 -6.00 0.18
N LEU A 58 -0.77 -7.29 0.08
CA LEU A 58 0.05 -8.29 -0.62
C LEU A 58 0.33 -7.93 -2.08
N GLY A 59 -0.65 -7.33 -2.77
CA GLY A 59 -0.45 -6.87 -4.15
C GLY A 59 0.26 -5.51 -4.23
N THR A 60 0.10 -4.68 -3.22
CA THR A 60 0.51 -3.27 -3.28
C THR A 60 1.99 -3.06 -2.96
N PHE A 61 2.52 -3.74 -1.95
CA PHE A 61 3.90 -3.52 -1.49
C PHE A 61 4.97 -3.79 -2.56
N PRO A 62 5.00 -4.94 -3.25
CA PRO A 62 6.02 -5.19 -4.27
C PRO A 62 5.91 -4.23 -5.44
N ILE A 63 4.68 -3.83 -5.82
CA ILE A 63 4.44 -2.91 -6.91
C ILE A 63 4.81 -1.47 -6.54
N ALA A 64 4.62 -1.05 -5.29
CA ALA A 64 5.07 0.25 -4.83
C ALA A 64 6.60 0.37 -4.93
N ALA A 65 7.34 -0.64 -4.46
CA ALA A 65 8.80 -0.67 -4.54
C ALA A 65 9.31 -0.64 -5.99
N THR A 66 8.72 -1.45 -6.89
CA THR A 66 9.08 -1.45 -8.33
C THR A 66 8.70 -0.14 -9.02
N THR A 67 7.59 0.49 -8.62
CA THR A 67 7.19 1.80 -9.15
C THR A 67 8.21 2.86 -8.80
N VAL A 68 8.72 2.90 -7.57
CA VAL A 68 9.79 3.80 -7.15
C VAL A 68 11.06 3.57 -7.98
N ALA A 69 11.45 2.30 -8.19
CA ALA A 69 12.61 1.95 -9.01
C ALA A 69 12.48 2.40 -10.47
N ASN A 70 11.27 2.28 -11.05
CA ASN A 70 11.01 2.62 -12.45
C ASN A 70 10.93 4.13 -12.70
N ILE A 71 10.53 4.91 -11.70
CA ILE A 71 10.49 6.38 -11.80
C ILE A 71 11.88 7.00 -11.62
N ALA A 72 12.76 6.33 -10.89
CA ALA A 72 14.09 6.82 -10.58
C ALA A 72 15.01 6.75 -11.81
N PRO A 73 15.74 7.85 -12.15
CA PRO A 73 16.83 7.81 -13.12
C PRO A 73 17.91 6.78 -12.72
N LYS A 74 18.59 6.15 -13.70
CA LYS A 74 19.57 5.09 -13.45
C LYS A 74 20.66 5.50 -12.45
N ASP A 75 21.18 6.69 -12.60
CA ASP A 75 22.32 7.20 -11.82
C ASP A 75 21.99 7.38 -10.33
N VAL A 76 20.71 7.58 -9.98
CA VAL A 76 20.25 7.84 -8.61
C VAL A 76 19.23 6.82 -8.10
N ARG A 77 19.04 5.73 -8.82
CA ARG A 77 18.06 4.68 -8.46
C ARG A 77 18.29 4.12 -7.03
N GLY A 78 19.55 3.95 -6.64
CA GLY A 78 19.93 3.54 -5.29
C GLY A 78 19.49 4.55 -4.22
N THR A 79 19.63 5.84 -4.49
CA THR A 79 19.21 6.93 -3.59
C THR A 79 17.67 6.91 -3.39
N TYR A 80 16.90 6.73 -4.47
CA TYR A 80 15.44 6.63 -4.40
C TYR A 80 14.99 5.41 -3.59
N GLN A 81 15.62 4.26 -3.80
CA GLN A 81 15.34 3.05 -3.02
C GLN A 81 15.75 3.21 -1.54
N GLY A 82 16.88 3.85 -1.29
CA GLY A 82 17.32 4.17 0.07
C GLY A 82 16.33 5.09 0.79
N LEU A 83 15.84 6.13 0.10
CA LEU A 83 14.83 7.04 0.65
C LEU A 83 13.49 6.31 0.90
N TYR A 84 13.05 5.46 -0.03
CA TYR A 84 11.86 4.63 0.15
C TYR A 84 11.97 3.73 1.40
N ASN A 85 13.11 3.05 1.56
CA ASN A 85 13.36 2.21 2.73
C ASN A 85 13.46 3.01 4.03
N LEU A 86 14.03 4.21 3.98
CA LEU A 86 14.08 5.12 5.14
C LEU A 86 12.68 5.52 5.60
N VAL A 87 11.82 5.97 4.66
CA VAL A 87 10.42 6.32 4.95
C VAL A 87 9.67 5.13 5.52
N TRP A 88 9.87 3.93 4.96
CA TRP A 88 9.29 2.69 5.45
C TRP A 88 9.74 2.36 6.89
N SER A 89 11.04 2.46 7.17
CA SER A 89 11.60 2.20 8.51
C SER A 89 11.10 3.21 9.54
N LEU A 90 11.04 4.49 9.20
CA LEU A 90 10.48 5.53 10.07
C LEU A 90 9.00 5.27 10.34
N SER A 91 8.22 4.92 9.32
CA SER A 91 6.80 4.59 9.49
C SER A 91 6.61 3.41 10.45
N ASN A 92 7.41 2.35 10.33
CA ASN A 92 7.35 1.20 11.25
C ASN A 92 7.77 1.57 12.68
N ALA A 93 8.69 2.50 12.86
CA ALA A 93 9.11 2.96 14.19
C ALA A 93 8.05 3.83 14.87
N PHE A 94 7.42 4.75 14.13
CA PHE A 94 6.46 5.70 14.70
C PHE A 94 5.02 5.19 14.74
N SER A 95 4.63 4.29 13.84
CA SER A 95 3.24 3.81 13.75
C SER A 95 2.72 3.16 15.03
N PRO A 96 3.48 2.33 15.79
CA PRO A 96 3.01 1.80 17.07
C PRO A 96 2.80 2.88 18.15
N LEU A 97 3.64 3.92 18.13
CA LEU A 97 3.53 5.04 19.09
C LEU A 97 2.28 5.87 18.82
N VAL A 98 2.09 6.28 17.57
CA VAL A 98 0.92 7.07 17.15
C VAL A 98 -0.36 6.25 17.27
N GLY A 99 -0.34 5.00 16.80
CA GLY A 99 -1.48 4.10 16.88
C GLY A 99 -1.87 3.76 18.32
N GLY A 100 -0.89 3.49 19.17
CA GLY A 100 -1.10 3.25 20.60
C GLY A 100 -1.65 4.48 21.32
N TRP A 101 -1.16 5.67 21.01
CA TRP A 101 -1.67 6.91 21.56
C TRP A 101 -3.14 7.16 21.16
N ILE A 102 -3.48 7.01 19.86
CA ILE A 102 -4.86 7.15 19.38
C ILE A 102 -5.77 6.12 20.05
N LEU A 103 -5.31 4.87 20.15
CA LEU A 103 -6.07 3.80 20.77
C LEU A 103 -6.41 4.09 22.23
N ASN A 104 -5.43 4.59 23.00
CA ASN A 104 -5.60 4.92 24.41
C ASN A 104 -6.45 6.19 24.64
N ALA A 105 -6.27 7.21 23.78
CA ALA A 105 -6.95 8.50 23.96
C ALA A 105 -8.38 8.50 23.42
N PHE A 106 -8.63 7.81 22.29
CA PHE A 106 -9.89 7.92 21.54
C PHE A 106 -10.57 6.57 21.27
N GLY A 107 -9.93 5.46 21.63
CA GLY A 107 -10.45 4.11 21.44
C GLY A 107 -10.24 3.53 20.03
N SER A 108 -10.55 2.23 19.90
CA SER A 108 -10.28 1.46 18.69
C SER A 108 -11.06 1.95 17.46
N ARG A 109 -12.30 2.41 17.65
CA ARG A 109 -13.15 2.89 16.54
C ARG A 109 -12.51 4.08 15.82
N VAL A 110 -11.98 5.06 16.57
CA VAL A 110 -11.31 6.24 16.00
C VAL A 110 -10.03 5.84 15.26
N LEU A 111 -9.27 4.91 15.83
CA LEU A 111 -8.07 4.37 15.17
C LEU A 111 -8.40 3.81 13.78
N TRP A 112 -9.42 2.95 13.67
CA TRP A 112 -9.80 2.35 12.40
C TRP A 112 -10.38 3.36 11.39
N ILE A 113 -11.09 4.39 11.87
CA ILE A 113 -11.54 5.49 11.01
C ILE A 113 -10.33 6.25 10.46
N CYS A 114 -9.36 6.60 11.29
CA CYS A 114 -8.13 7.27 10.84
C CYS A 114 -7.38 6.45 9.78
N CYS A 115 -7.21 5.15 10.02
CA CYS A 115 -6.58 4.24 9.04
C CYS A 115 -7.36 4.22 7.72
N THR A 116 -8.68 4.07 7.77
CA THR A 116 -9.53 4.05 6.56
C THR A 116 -9.38 5.34 5.76
N VAL A 117 -9.49 6.49 6.42
CA VAL A 117 -9.35 7.81 5.77
C VAL A 117 -7.96 7.97 5.13
N MET A 118 -6.90 7.59 5.83
CA MET A 118 -5.53 7.64 5.29
C MET A 118 -5.38 6.78 4.03
N PHE A 119 -5.89 5.55 4.03
CA PHE A 119 -5.82 4.68 2.84
C PHE A 119 -6.65 5.21 1.67
N VAL A 120 -7.81 5.81 1.93
CA VAL A 120 -8.61 6.48 0.89
C VAL A 120 -7.85 7.66 0.29
N ILE A 121 -7.23 8.50 1.11
CA ILE A 121 -6.39 9.62 0.64
C ILE A 121 -5.23 9.11 -0.22
N VAL A 122 -4.55 8.05 0.20
CA VAL A 122 -3.45 7.44 -0.55
C VAL A 122 -3.95 6.86 -1.87
N ALA A 123 -5.10 6.17 -1.90
CA ALA A 123 -5.69 5.63 -3.12
C ALA A 123 -6.03 6.74 -4.14
N ILE A 124 -6.63 7.84 -3.66
CA ILE A 124 -6.90 9.03 -4.48
C ILE A 124 -5.60 9.64 -5.00
N GLY A 125 -4.58 9.78 -4.14
CA GLY A 125 -3.25 10.29 -4.51
C GLY A 125 -2.62 9.45 -5.63
N PHE A 126 -2.66 8.13 -5.54
CA PHE A 126 -2.18 7.23 -6.58
C PHE A 126 -2.98 7.35 -7.88
N TYR A 127 -4.29 7.56 -7.81
CA TYR A 127 -5.13 7.76 -8.97
C TYR A 127 -4.83 9.09 -9.69
N VAL A 128 -4.73 10.19 -8.94
CA VAL A 128 -4.46 11.54 -9.49
C VAL A 128 -3.06 11.63 -10.10
N THR A 129 -2.06 11.02 -9.44
CA THR A 129 -0.65 11.08 -9.90
C THR A 129 -0.30 10.02 -10.96
N ARG A 130 -1.27 9.24 -11.46
CA ARG A 130 -1.02 8.19 -12.46
C ARG A 130 -0.34 8.70 -13.73
N GLY A 131 -0.84 9.79 -14.31
CA GLY A 131 -0.33 10.33 -15.57
C GLY A 131 1.14 10.81 -15.49
N PRO A 132 1.54 11.65 -14.53
CA PRO A 132 2.93 12.04 -14.33
C PRO A 132 3.87 10.84 -14.12
N ARG A 133 3.46 9.83 -13.33
CA ARG A 133 4.28 8.65 -13.04
C ARG A 133 4.48 7.75 -14.27
N GLU A 134 3.43 7.51 -15.04
CA GLU A 134 3.51 6.73 -16.27
C GLU A 134 4.40 7.40 -17.32
N ARG A 135 4.34 8.74 -17.44
CA ARG A 135 5.23 9.51 -18.31
C ARG A 135 6.69 9.45 -17.86
N ALA A 136 6.94 9.54 -16.55
CA ALA A 136 8.30 9.44 -16.01
C ALA A 136 8.89 8.04 -16.25
N ALA A 137 8.13 6.98 -16.02
CA ALA A 137 8.55 5.62 -16.28
C ALA A 137 8.83 5.37 -17.77
N ALA A 138 7.94 5.83 -18.67
CA ALA A 138 8.12 5.69 -20.11
C ALA A 138 9.37 6.43 -20.61
N ARG A 139 9.65 7.63 -20.07
CA ARG A 139 10.86 8.39 -20.43
C ARG A 139 12.14 7.66 -20.01
N ASN A 140 12.14 7.04 -18.83
CA ASN A 140 13.33 6.31 -18.37
C ASN A 140 13.58 5.06 -19.21
N LEU A 141 12.52 4.35 -19.64
CA LEU A 141 12.65 3.19 -20.54
C LEU A 141 13.20 3.61 -21.91
N ALA A 142 12.72 4.72 -22.50
CA ALA A 142 13.20 5.21 -23.77
C ALA A 142 14.71 5.58 -23.75
N VAL A 143 15.21 6.06 -22.59
CA VAL A 143 16.64 6.31 -22.39
C VAL A 143 17.43 5.01 -22.22
N GLU A 144 16.78 3.91 -21.85
CA GLU A 144 17.41 2.57 -21.71
C GLU A 144 17.62 1.85 -23.05
N GLU A 145 16.82 2.20 -24.06
CA GLU A 145 16.84 1.54 -25.38
C GLU A 145 17.70 2.28 -26.42
N GLY A 146 18.17 3.50 -26.16
CA GLY A 146 18.99 4.33 -27.05
C GLY A 146 20.43 4.48 -26.58
#